data_49bd7ffb80eb4227c64539629bf7ca3c
#
_entry.id   49bd7ffb80eb4227c64539629bf7ca3c
#
_cell.length_a   1.000
_cell.length_b   1.000
_cell.length_c   1.000
_cell.angle_alpha   90.00
_cell.angle_beta   90.00
_cell.angle_gamma   90.00
#
_symmetry.space_group_name_H-M   'P 1'
#
loop_
_entity.id
_entity.type
_entity.pdbx_description
1 polymer ?
#
loop_
_entity_poly.entity_id
_entity_poly.type
_entity_poly.pdbx_seq_one_letter_code
_entity_poly.pdbx_strand_id
1 'polypeptide(L)'
;SIISGLINDSNRTKYSHFCQIVRADGIGEWSRILDEILIGPSNHLVMLEMQAIVKELNISESKGNWVYECVSTLRECLLIIGEDVEPLQNKIPLRTWFHLFTRLRNKTRGHGAHRTEIISKLCPYLEESLSCLLKNFTLFKVETLYLFRNLSGRYRIAHIASSSDRFDYLK
;
A
#
# COMPACT_ATOMS: atom_id res chain seq x y z
N SER A 1 8.49 12.70 3.78
CA SER A 1 8.87 13.28 2.46
C SER A 1 7.89 14.37 2.03
N ILE A 2 6.61 14.07 1.84
CA ILE A 2 5.60 15.08 1.42
C ILE A 2 5.37 16.14 2.48
N ILE A 3 5.28 15.77 3.74
CA ILE A 3 5.16 16.73 4.85
C ILE A 3 6.33 17.71 4.83
N SER A 4 7.55 17.24 4.61
CA SER A 4 8.73 18.10 4.50
C SER A 4 8.63 19.04 3.29
N GLY A 5 8.15 18.55 2.14
CA GLY A 5 7.88 19.36 0.96
C GLY A 5 6.85 20.45 1.24
N LEU A 6 5.72 20.11 1.88
CA LEU A 6 4.67 21.05 2.27
C LEU A 6 5.15 22.16 3.23
N ILE A 7 6.01 21.82 4.19
CA ILE A 7 6.56 22.80 5.15
C ILE A 7 7.41 23.85 4.41
N ASN A 8 8.12 23.44 3.36
CA ASN A 8 8.99 24.28 2.57
C ASN A 8 8.29 25.01 1.42
N ASP A 9 7.04 24.64 1.09
CA ASP A 9 6.28 25.26 0.01
C ASP A 9 5.59 26.56 0.49
N SER A 10 5.83 27.66 -0.21
CA SER A 10 5.21 28.96 0.06
C SER A 10 3.69 28.97 -0.27
N ASN A 11 3.22 28.09 -1.14
CA ASN A 11 1.83 27.99 -1.58
C ASN A 11 1.03 26.89 -0.82
N ARG A 12 1.14 26.83 0.48
CA ARG A 12 0.48 25.81 1.32
C ARG A 12 -1.02 25.65 1.10
N THR A 13 -1.72 26.73 0.76
CA THR A 13 -3.16 26.72 0.49
C THR A 13 -3.54 25.89 -0.73
N LYS A 14 -2.65 25.77 -1.72
CA LYS A 14 -2.81 24.93 -2.91
C LYS A 14 -2.92 23.44 -2.58
N TYR A 15 -2.36 23.03 -1.46
CA TYR A 15 -2.28 21.64 -1.01
C TYR A 15 -3.01 21.40 0.31
N SER A 16 -4.09 22.15 0.54
CA SER A 16 -4.87 22.07 1.79
C SER A 16 -5.35 20.67 2.13
N HIS A 17 -5.57 19.80 1.12
CA HIS A 17 -5.95 18.40 1.32
C HIS A 17 -4.84 17.56 1.98
N PHE A 18 -3.56 17.95 1.87
CA PHE A 18 -2.49 17.31 2.63
C PHE A 18 -2.51 17.63 4.11
N CYS A 19 -3.12 18.75 4.49
CA CYS A 19 -3.38 19.02 5.90
C CYS A 19 -4.28 17.95 6.53
N GLN A 20 -5.03 17.22 5.68
CA GLN A 20 -5.85 16.09 6.11
C GLN A 20 -5.04 14.82 6.39
N ILE A 21 -3.76 14.73 5.94
CA ILE A 21 -2.88 13.56 6.24
C ILE A 21 -2.84 13.29 7.74
N VAL A 22 -2.75 14.33 8.55
CA VAL A 22 -2.70 14.21 10.02
C VAL A 22 -4.03 13.69 10.59
N ARG A 23 -5.12 13.84 9.85
CA ARG A 23 -6.47 13.43 10.25
C ARG A 23 -6.92 12.13 9.57
N ALA A 24 -6.12 11.60 8.64
CA ALA A 24 -6.45 10.38 7.91
C ALA A 24 -6.39 9.19 8.88
N ASP A 25 -7.54 8.63 9.22
CA ASP A 25 -7.70 7.47 10.10
C ASP A 25 -8.17 6.22 9.34
N GLY A 26 -8.61 6.40 8.09
CA GLY A 26 -9.11 5.33 7.24
C GLY A 26 -8.21 5.01 6.04
N ILE A 27 -8.17 3.73 5.66
CA ILE A 27 -7.37 3.27 4.51
C ILE A 27 -7.83 3.90 3.18
N GLY A 28 -9.13 4.27 3.07
CA GLY A 28 -9.65 4.97 1.90
C GLY A 28 -9.10 6.38 1.76
N GLU A 29 -8.87 7.07 2.88
CA GLU A 29 -8.25 8.40 2.88
C GLU A 29 -6.78 8.30 2.50
N TRP A 30 -6.06 7.30 3.02
CA TRP A 30 -4.68 7.03 2.62
C TRP A 30 -4.55 6.67 1.14
N SER A 31 -5.50 5.91 0.57
CA SER A 31 -5.52 5.60 -0.87
C SER A 31 -5.68 6.87 -1.72
N ARG A 32 -6.58 7.78 -1.32
CA ARG A 32 -6.77 9.07 -2.00
C ARG A 32 -5.54 9.97 -1.90
N ILE A 33 -4.88 9.99 -0.74
CA ILE A 33 -3.62 10.72 -0.55
C ILE A 33 -2.54 10.14 -1.46
N LEU A 34 -2.46 8.82 -1.57
CA LEU A 34 -1.51 8.16 -2.47
C LEU A 34 -1.73 8.58 -3.93
N ASP A 35 -2.97 8.64 -4.41
CA ASP A 35 -3.26 9.11 -5.77
C ASP A 35 -2.82 10.56 -5.99
N GLU A 36 -3.09 11.42 -5.03
CA GLU A 36 -2.66 12.82 -5.11
C GLU A 36 -1.13 12.96 -5.19
N ILE A 37 -0.41 12.13 -4.44
CA ILE A 37 1.06 12.07 -4.50
C ILE A 37 1.55 11.54 -5.85
N LEU A 38 0.88 10.53 -6.39
CA LEU A 38 1.35 9.82 -7.57
C LEU A 38 1.08 10.57 -8.88
N ILE A 39 -0.09 11.20 -8.98
CA ILE A 39 -0.58 11.80 -10.23
C ILE A 39 -1.13 13.23 -10.07
N GLY A 40 -1.31 13.68 -8.85
CA GLY A 40 -1.83 15.00 -8.56
C GLY A 40 -0.76 16.12 -8.59
N PRO A 41 -1.17 17.37 -8.36
CA PRO A 41 -0.28 18.52 -8.40
C PRO A 41 0.82 18.51 -7.34
N SER A 42 0.70 17.66 -6.31
CA SER A 42 1.69 17.56 -5.24
C SER A 42 2.81 16.57 -5.54
N ASN A 43 2.82 15.94 -6.70
CA ASN A 43 3.87 14.99 -7.10
C ASN A 43 5.26 15.64 -7.04
N HIS A 44 5.39 16.93 -7.39
CA HIS A 44 6.66 17.66 -7.32
C HIS A 44 7.21 17.88 -5.90
N LEU A 45 6.37 17.67 -4.85
CA LEU A 45 6.80 17.77 -3.45
C LEU A 45 7.46 16.49 -2.95
N VAL A 46 7.45 15.43 -3.74
CA VAL A 46 8.09 14.15 -3.37
C VAL A 46 9.61 14.32 -3.41
N MET A 47 10.26 13.97 -2.32
CA MET A 47 11.72 14.01 -2.23
C MET A 47 12.36 13.08 -3.29
N LEU A 48 13.55 13.46 -3.76
CA LEU A 48 14.28 12.75 -4.81
C LEU A 48 14.44 11.25 -4.52
N GLU A 49 14.72 10.90 -3.27
CA GLU A 49 14.90 9.52 -2.83
C GLU A 49 13.65 8.66 -3.01
N MET A 50 12.47 9.30 -2.98
CA MET A 50 11.18 8.62 -3.11
C MET A 50 10.67 8.58 -4.55
N GLN A 51 11.29 9.33 -5.48
CA GLN A 51 10.82 9.41 -6.87
C GLN A 51 10.89 8.07 -7.60
N ALA A 52 11.89 7.24 -7.28
CA ALA A 52 11.98 5.88 -7.83
C ALA A 52 10.78 5.02 -7.45
N ILE A 53 10.32 5.11 -6.19
CA ILE A 53 9.14 4.41 -5.68
C ILE A 53 7.87 4.94 -6.34
N VAL A 54 7.74 6.27 -6.48
CA VAL A 54 6.60 6.90 -7.18
C VAL A 54 6.54 6.44 -8.63
N LYS A 55 7.69 6.37 -9.30
CA LYS A 55 7.79 5.86 -10.67
C LYS A 55 7.35 4.39 -10.76
N GLU A 56 7.83 3.53 -9.86
CA GLU A 56 7.46 2.11 -9.80
C GLU A 56 5.96 1.93 -9.61
N LEU A 57 5.32 2.72 -8.76
CA LEU A 57 3.87 2.69 -8.53
C LEU A 57 3.04 3.08 -9.76
N ASN A 58 3.59 3.91 -10.65
CA ASN A 58 2.89 4.44 -11.82
C ASN A 58 3.18 3.70 -13.12
N ILE A 59 4.29 2.96 -13.23
CA ILE A 59 4.60 2.19 -14.44
C ILE A 59 3.54 1.11 -14.62
N SER A 60 2.96 1.05 -15.82
CA SER A 60 1.96 0.05 -16.18
C SER A 60 2.64 -1.17 -16.79
N GLU A 61 2.41 -2.31 -16.19
CA GLU A 61 3.02 -3.60 -16.53
C GLU A 61 2.00 -4.57 -17.12
N SER A 62 2.45 -5.41 -18.05
CA SER A 62 1.64 -6.40 -18.73
C SER A 62 1.68 -7.76 -18.04
N LYS A 63 0.81 -8.66 -18.48
CA LYS A 63 0.77 -10.07 -18.03
C LYS A 63 2.15 -10.72 -18.12
N GLY A 64 2.51 -11.48 -17.07
CA GLY A 64 3.82 -12.10 -16.90
C GLY A 64 4.81 -11.24 -16.07
N ASN A 65 4.49 -9.95 -15.83
CA ASN A 65 5.22 -9.14 -14.86
C ASN A 65 4.62 -9.32 -13.46
N TRP A 66 5.46 -9.29 -12.42
CA TRP A 66 5.04 -9.47 -11.03
C TRP A 66 3.93 -8.49 -10.58
N VAL A 67 3.94 -7.26 -11.11
CA VAL A 67 2.89 -6.25 -10.81
C VAL A 67 1.54 -6.74 -11.30
N TYR A 68 1.49 -7.21 -12.55
CA TYR A 68 0.25 -7.73 -13.13
C TYR A 68 -0.28 -8.92 -12.33
N GLU A 69 0.59 -9.88 -12.02
CA GLU A 69 0.22 -11.10 -11.29
C GLU A 69 -0.24 -10.77 -9.86
N CYS A 70 0.47 -9.89 -9.17
CA CYS A 70 0.11 -9.42 -7.83
C CYS A 70 -1.29 -8.77 -7.79
N VAL A 71 -1.60 -7.89 -8.77
CA VAL A 71 -2.90 -7.21 -8.89
C VAL A 71 -3.99 -8.20 -9.30
N SER A 72 -3.69 -9.11 -10.24
CA SER A 72 -4.61 -10.15 -10.70
C SER A 72 -5.03 -11.06 -9.55
N THR A 73 -4.07 -11.54 -8.76
CA THR A 73 -4.34 -12.39 -7.60
C THR A 73 -5.18 -11.67 -6.54
N LEU A 74 -4.92 -10.39 -6.29
CA LEU A 74 -5.76 -9.61 -5.36
C LEU A 74 -7.18 -9.40 -5.89
N ARG A 75 -7.34 -9.24 -7.22
CA ARG A 75 -8.66 -9.14 -7.85
C ARG A 75 -9.49 -10.40 -7.62
N GLU A 76 -8.89 -11.60 -7.66
CA GLU A 76 -9.57 -12.86 -7.35
C GLU A 76 -10.19 -12.85 -5.95
N CYS A 77 -9.53 -12.21 -4.96
CA CYS A 77 -10.10 -12.05 -3.63
C CYS A 77 -11.44 -11.30 -3.65
N LEU A 78 -11.57 -10.25 -4.49
CA LEU A 78 -12.80 -9.48 -4.62
C LEU A 78 -13.90 -10.31 -5.32
N LEU A 79 -13.56 -11.08 -6.34
CA LEU A 79 -14.51 -11.98 -7.01
C LEU A 79 -15.04 -13.07 -6.08
N ILE A 80 -14.17 -13.64 -5.22
CA ILE A 80 -14.55 -14.66 -4.23
C ILE A 80 -15.58 -14.12 -3.22
N ILE A 81 -15.49 -12.85 -2.84
CA ILE A 81 -16.49 -12.24 -1.95
C ILE A 81 -17.74 -11.72 -2.67
N GLY A 82 -17.85 -11.96 -3.99
CA GLY A 82 -19.02 -11.59 -4.80
C GLY A 82 -19.04 -10.14 -5.27
N GLU A 83 -17.89 -9.46 -5.26
CA GLU A 83 -17.78 -8.11 -5.81
C GLU A 83 -17.68 -8.14 -7.33
N ASP A 84 -18.45 -7.27 -7.97
CA ASP A 84 -18.33 -7.01 -9.41
C ASP A 84 -17.10 -6.14 -9.66
N VAL A 85 -16.05 -6.73 -10.22
CA VAL A 85 -14.79 -6.06 -10.53
C VAL A 85 -14.52 -6.16 -12.02
N GLU A 86 -14.33 -5.00 -12.64
CA GLU A 86 -14.02 -4.92 -14.08
C GLU A 86 -12.82 -5.81 -14.45
N PRO A 87 -12.83 -6.36 -15.67
CA PRO A 87 -11.67 -7.07 -16.19
C PRO A 87 -10.42 -6.19 -16.18
N LEU A 88 -9.28 -6.81 -15.87
CA LEU A 88 -8.02 -6.10 -15.91
C LEU A 88 -7.68 -5.67 -17.34
N GLN A 89 -7.18 -4.47 -17.48
CA GLN A 89 -6.60 -3.98 -18.73
C GLN A 89 -5.34 -4.77 -19.09
N ASN A 90 -4.89 -4.70 -20.34
CA ASN A 90 -3.67 -5.38 -20.80
C ASN A 90 -2.41 -4.90 -20.05
N LYS A 91 -2.43 -3.66 -19.55
CA LYS A 91 -1.37 -3.08 -18.74
C LYS A 91 -1.97 -2.39 -17.53
N ILE A 92 -1.43 -2.64 -16.36
CA ILE A 92 -1.91 -2.10 -15.08
C ILE A 92 -0.75 -1.58 -14.24
N PRO A 93 -0.90 -0.42 -13.57
CA PRO A 93 0.11 0.09 -12.65
C PRO A 93 -0.05 -0.54 -11.24
N LEU A 94 1.06 -0.60 -10.50
CA LEU A 94 1.07 -1.16 -9.15
C LEU A 94 0.11 -0.44 -8.19
N ARG A 95 -0.13 0.87 -8.37
CA ARG A 95 -1.12 1.62 -7.57
C ARG A 95 -2.52 1.00 -7.59
N THR A 96 -2.89 0.28 -8.64
CA THR A 96 -4.16 -0.45 -8.73
C THR A 96 -4.30 -1.48 -7.61
N TRP A 97 -3.19 -2.08 -7.17
CA TRP A 97 -3.19 -3.00 -6.04
C TRP A 97 -3.73 -2.34 -4.76
N PHE A 98 -3.30 -1.11 -4.46
CA PHE A 98 -3.74 -0.38 -3.26
C PHE A 98 -5.22 -0.02 -3.30
N HIS A 99 -5.76 0.29 -4.49
CA HIS A 99 -7.21 0.54 -4.67
C HIS A 99 -8.03 -0.74 -4.44
N LEU A 100 -7.60 -1.86 -5.03
CA LEU A 100 -8.28 -3.15 -4.84
C LEU A 100 -8.20 -3.60 -3.38
N PHE A 101 -7.05 -3.42 -2.73
CA PHE A 101 -6.88 -3.76 -1.32
C PHE A 101 -7.76 -2.91 -0.41
N THR A 102 -7.85 -1.61 -0.67
CA THR A 102 -8.77 -0.71 0.04
C THR A 102 -10.22 -1.17 -0.12
N ARG A 103 -10.63 -1.52 -1.35
CA ARG A 103 -11.95 -2.04 -1.65
C ARG A 103 -12.23 -3.35 -0.91
N LEU A 104 -11.30 -4.31 -0.97
CA LEU A 104 -11.40 -5.59 -0.27
C LEU A 104 -11.57 -5.39 1.24
N ARG A 105 -10.72 -4.57 1.84
CA ARG A 105 -10.79 -4.26 3.28
C ARG A 105 -12.14 -3.63 3.67
N ASN A 106 -12.63 -2.68 2.88
CA ASN A 106 -13.89 -2.00 3.17
C ASN A 106 -15.07 -2.98 3.07
N LYS A 107 -15.06 -3.87 2.10
CA LYS A 107 -16.12 -4.87 1.91
C LYS A 107 -16.07 -5.99 2.96
N THR A 108 -14.89 -6.38 3.40
CA THR A 108 -14.78 -7.43 4.43
C THR A 108 -15.06 -6.93 5.84
N ARG A 109 -14.81 -5.65 6.15
CA ARG A 109 -15.10 -5.07 7.47
C ARG A 109 -16.46 -4.38 7.58
N GLY A 110 -16.98 -3.84 6.47
CA GLY A 110 -18.19 -3.00 6.50
C GLY A 110 -19.50 -3.76 6.47
N HIS A 111 -19.51 -5.03 6.03
CA HIS A 111 -20.73 -5.81 5.77
C HIS A 111 -20.91 -7.05 6.67
N GLY A 112 -20.22 -7.10 7.81
CA GLY A 112 -20.28 -8.23 8.74
C GLY A 112 -19.27 -9.33 8.40
N ALA A 113 -19.18 -10.34 9.27
CA ALA A 113 -18.26 -11.46 9.08
C ALA A 113 -18.69 -12.32 7.89
N HIS A 114 -17.84 -12.45 6.89
CA HIS A 114 -18.03 -13.44 5.82
C HIS A 114 -18.02 -14.86 6.40
N ARG A 115 -18.74 -15.77 5.73
CA ARG A 115 -18.77 -17.19 6.11
C ARG A 115 -17.35 -17.75 6.07
N THR A 116 -17.03 -18.63 7.01
CA THR A 116 -15.70 -19.28 7.12
C THR A 116 -15.24 -19.90 5.81
N GLU A 117 -16.15 -20.45 5.03
CA GLU A 117 -15.87 -21.03 3.70
C GLU A 117 -15.37 -20.01 2.68
N ILE A 118 -15.90 -18.78 2.72
CA ILE A 118 -15.45 -17.68 1.84
C ILE A 118 -14.05 -17.24 2.27
N ILE A 119 -13.84 -17.07 3.58
CA ILE A 119 -12.55 -16.67 4.13
C ILE A 119 -11.47 -17.72 3.81
N SER A 120 -11.74 -19.00 3.98
CA SER A 120 -10.75 -20.07 3.67
C SER A 120 -10.38 -20.11 2.18
N LYS A 121 -11.29 -19.76 1.26
CA LYS A 121 -10.98 -19.63 -0.17
C LYS A 121 -10.18 -18.36 -0.49
N LEU A 122 -10.46 -17.27 0.22
CA LEU A 122 -9.83 -15.98 -0.02
C LEU A 122 -8.40 -15.92 0.50
N CYS A 123 -8.13 -16.48 1.68
CA CYS A 123 -6.84 -16.36 2.35
C CYS A 123 -5.63 -16.76 1.48
N PRO A 124 -5.63 -17.87 0.74
CA PRO A 124 -4.49 -18.25 -0.11
C PRO A 124 -4.16 -17.19 -1.17
N TYR A 125 -5.16 -16.63 -1.84
CA TYR A 125 -4.96 -15.58 -2.84
C TYR A 125 -4.44 -14.29 -2.22
N LEU A 126 -4.98 -13.91 -1.06
CA LEU A 126 -4.53 -12.73 -0.34
C LEU A 126 -3.07 -12.89 0.11
N GLU A 127 -2.71 -14.04 0.65
CA GLU A 127 -1.34 -14.36 1.08
C GLU A 127 -0.37 -14.33 -0.11
N GLU A 128 -0.75 -14.94 -1.24
CA GLU A 128 0.05 -14.94 -2.45
C GLU A 128 0.28 -13.52 -2.97
N SER A 129 -0.78 -12.72 -3.08
CA SER A 129 -0.70 -11.33 -3.55
C SER A 129 0.15 -10.46 -2.62
N LEU A 130 -0.04 -10.56 -1.30
CA LEU A 130 0.78 -9.86 -0.31
C LEU A 130 2.24 -10.29 -0.37
N SER A 131 2.51 -11.58 -0.45
CA SER A 131 3.87 -12.12 -0.55
C SER A 131 4.56 -11.64 -1.82
N CYS A 132 3.84 -11.60 -2.94
CA CYS A 132 4.34 -11.07 -4.20
C CYS A 132 4.71 -9.59 -4.07
N LEU A 133 3.83 -8.77 -3.48
CA LEU A 133 4.09 -7.35 -3.22
C LEU A 133 5.33 -7.15 -2.34
N LEU A 134 5.37 -7.80 -1.19
CA LEU A 134 6.46 -7.65 -0.20
C LEU A 134 7.83 -8.09 -0.76
N LYS A 135 7.86 -9.13 -1.59
CA LYS A 135 9.10 -9.63 -2.20
C LYS A 135 9.63 -8.74 -3.32
N ASN A 136 8.77 -8.06 -4.05
CA ASN A 136 9.15 -7.40 -5.30
C ASN A 136 9.15 -5.88 -5.23
N PHE A 137 8.25 -5.26 -4.47
CA PHE A 137 8.16 -3.80 -4.40
C PHE A 137 9.40 -3.20 -3.72
N THR A 138 10.06 -2.27 -4.41
CA THR A 138 11.33 -1.67 -3.96
C THR A 138 11.24 -1.03 -2.57
N LEU A 139 10.09 -0.46 -2.21
CA LEU A 139 9.87 0.12 -0.88
C LEU A 139 10.21 -0.86 0.24
N PHE A 140 9.90 -2.14 0.08
CA PHE A 140 10.16 -3.18 1.10
C PHE A 140 11.56 -3.78 1.01
N LYS A 141 12.29 -3.53 -0.09
CA LYS A 141 13.68 -3.99 -0.26
C LYS A 141 14.70 -3.04 0.34
N VAL A 142 14.35 -1.74 0.40
CA VAL A 142 15.23 -0.69 0.90
C VAL A 142 14.79 -0.31 2.30
N GLU A 143 15.54 -0.76 3.30
CA GLU A 143 15.47 -0.33 4.71
C GLU A 143 14.06 -0.07 5.29
N THR A 144 13.09 -0.90 4.95
CA THR A 144 11.78 -0.79 5.56
C THR A 144 11.83 -1.33 6.97
N LEU A 145 11.66 -0.43 7.92
CA LEU A 145 11.63 -0.73 9.34
C LEU A 145 10.19 -0.89 9.81
N TYR A 146 9.94 -1.87 10.66
CA TYR A 146 8.71 -1.91 11.41
C TYR A 146 8.98 -1.82 12.91
N LEU A 147 8.06 -1.14 13.57
CA LEU A 147 8.11 -0.92 15.00
C LEU A 147 7.09 -1.83 15.68
N PHE A 148 7.50 -2.59 16.67
CA PHE A 148 6.56 -3.33 17.48
C PHE A 148 6.86 -3.19 18.99
N ARG A 149 5.82 -3.29 19.78
CA ARG A 149 5.88 -3.23 21.23
C ARG A 149 5.97 -4.65 21.79
N ASN A 150 6.98 -4.91 22.62
CA ASN A 150 7.08 -6.20 23.31
C ASN A 150 6.23 -6.22 24.59
N LEU A 151 6.17 -7.42 25.22
CA LEU A 151 5.41 -7.62 26.47
C LEU A 151 5.87 -6.73 27.63
N SER A 152 7.14 -6.30 27.63
CA SER A 152 7.68 -5.36 28.65
C SER A 152 7.38 -3.88 28.35
N GLY A 153 6.63 -3.59 27.30
CA GLY A 153 6.30 -2.22 26.91
C GLY A 153 7.41 -1.48 26.16
N ARG A 154 8.53 -2.13 25.85
CA ARG A 154 9.63 -1.54 25.08
C ARG A 154 9.35 -1.68 23.59
N TYR A 155 9.77 -0.69 22.81
CA TYR A 155 9.69 -0.72 21.36
C TYR A 155 10.94 -1.37 20.78
N ARG A 156 10.74 -2.20 19.76
CA ARG A 156 11.80 -2.80 18.96
C ARG A 156 11.62 -2.42 17.50
N ILE A 157 12.72 -2.26 16.79
CA ILE A 157 12.76 -2.03 15.35
C ILE A 157 13.31 -3.29 14.68
N ALA A 158 12.68 -3.71 13.58
CA ALA A 158 13.17 -4.80 12.76
C ALA A 158 13.02 -4.44 11.26
N HIS A 159 13.93 -4.99 10.44
CA HIS A 159 13.83 -4.88 8.98
C HIS A 159 12.88 -5.95 8.43
N ILE A 160 11.97 -5.56 7.54
CA ILE A 160 11.04 -6.51 6.89
C ILE A 160 11.78 -7.47 5.96
N ALA A 161 12.83 -7.01 5.28
CA ALA A 161 13.56 -7.80 4.28
C ALA A 161 14.76 -8.58 4.83
N SER A 162 15.05 -8.48 6.12
CA SER A 162 16.22 -9.11 6.74
C SER A 162 15.83 -10.42 7.42
N SER A 163 16.51 -11.51 7.07
CA SER A 163 16.45 -12.77 7.80
C SER A 163 17.24 -12.76 9.12
N SER A 164 17.90 -11.64 9.43
CA SER A 164 18.65 -11.50 10.66
C SER A 164 17.72 -11.06 11.79
N ASP A 165 17.63 -11.88 12.83
CA ASP A 165 16.92 -11.60 14.09
C ASP A 165 17.58 -10.47 14.93
N ARG A 166 18.29 -9.57 14.30
CA ARG A 166 18.88 -8.41 15.01
C ARG A 166 17.81 -7.39 15.25
N PHE A 167 17.30 -7.42 16.46
CA PHE A 167 16.40 -6.41 16.99
C PHE A 167 17.21 -5.36 17.76
N ASP A 168 17.21 -4.13 17.27
CA ASP A 168 17.76 -3.02 18.02
C ASP A 168 16.67 -2.37 18.87
N TYR A 169 17.02 -2.04 20.11
CA TYR A 169 16.13 -1.28 20.98
C TYR A 169 16.27 0.21 20.67
N LEU A 170 15.14 0.88 20.53
CA LEU A 170 15.12 2.33 20.60
C LEU A 170 15.60 2.78 21.97
N LYS A 171 16.65 3.59 21.99
CA LYS A 171 17.15 4.25 23.20
C LYS A 171 16.32 5.47 23.53
#